data_17a092142169bbc6eaec3f5ed0cd4010
#
_entry.id   17a092142169bbc6eaec3f5ed0cd4010
#
_cell.length_a   1.000
_cell.length_b   1.000
_cell.length_c   1.000
_cell.angle_alpha   90.00
_cell.angle_beta   90.00
_cell.angle_gamma   90.00
#
_symmetry.space_group_name_H-M   'P 1'
#
loop_
_entity.id
_entity.type
_entity.pdbx_description
1 polymer ?
#
loop_
_entity_poly.entity_id
_entity_poly.type
_entity_poly.pdbx_seq_one_letter_code
_entity_poly.pdbx_strand_id
1 'polypeptide(L)'
;MKLLKKLYDKSKIWFSVAWIIAYCILMSLGDGLSLLFGVEKSVTLVFGLFLSLVLIRFLKLNDLLCDFGLCKSSASAGSMLFYIPLVLMLCVNLMFGIRLNYGILETILYILTMFCVGFLEEIIFRGLLFGAMKENSFKSAVIVASLTFGIGHIINLVNGSGADLISNLLQVVYATAAGFMFVMMYCNEGSLIPCIVAHGLFNALSAFIGEGASEPMGRITSAVILTVITSAYAIYLAFTLKKRKNTE
;
A
#
# COMPACT_ATOMS: atom_id res chain seq x y z
N MET A 1 10.88 -18.98 -11.82
CA MET A 1 11.16 -17.80 -12.66
C MET A 1 10.68 -17.95 -14.09
N LYS A 2 11.02 -19.03 -14.84
CA LYS A 2 10.56 -19.22 -16.24
C LYS A 2 9.03 -19.17 -16.40
N LEU A 3 8.27 -19.81 -15.50
CA LEU A 3 6.80 -19.79 -15.54
C LEU A 3 6.24 -18.38 -15.31
N LEU A 4 6.77 -17.65 -14.33
CA LEU A 4 6.38 -16.26 -14.05
C LEU A 4 6.66 -15.37 -15.26
N LYS A 5 7.82 -15.52 -15.90
CA LYS A 5 8.16 -14.77 -17.12
C LYS A 5 7.17 -15.08 -18.26
N LYS A 6 6.86 -16.36 -18.48
CA LYS A 6 5.87 -16.78 -19.51
C LYS A 6 4.49 -16.16 -19.26
N LEU A 7 4.04 -16.09 -18.00
CA LEU A 7 2.76 -15.47 -17.67
C LEU A 7 2.81 -13.96 -17.89
N TYR A 8 3.88 -13.29 -17.46
CA TYR A 8 4.11 -11.86 -17.64
C TYR A 8 4.12 -11.47 -19.13
N ASP A 9 4.87 -12.22 -19.95
CA ASP A 9 4.97 -11.97 -21.40
C ASP A 9 3.64 -12.23 -22.14
N LYS A 10 2.84 -13.19 -21.65
CA LYS A 10 1.52 -13.48 -22.21
C LYS A 10 0.49 -12.39 -21.88
N SER A 11 0.48 -11.90 -20.65
CA SER A 11 -0.44 -10.83 -20.21
C SER A 11 0.03 -10.20 -18.90
N LYS A 12 0.45 -8.94 -18.95
CA LYS A 12 0.80 -8.17 -17.77
C LYS A 12 -0.38 -8.01 -16.80
N ILE A 13 -1.62 -7.90 -17.32
CA ILE A 13 -2.84 -7.79 -16.49
C ILE A 13 -3.08 -9.08 -15.73
N TRP A 14 -3.09 -10.24 -16.39
CA TRP A 14 -3.28 -11.52 -15.71
C TRP A 14 -2.14 -11.84 -14.75
N PHE A 15 -0.92 -11.40 -15.04
CA PHE A 15 0.20 -11.48 -14.12
C PHE A 15 -0.06 -10.66 -12.85
N SER A 16 -0.57 -9.42 -12.99
CA SER A 16 -0.93 -8.57 -11.85
C SER A 16 -2.05 -9.19 -11.01
N VAL A 17 -3.09 -9.71 -11.65
CA VAL A 17 -4.21 -10.40 -10.98
C VAL A 17 -3.72 -11.63 -10.21
N ALA A 18 -2.83 -12.43 -10.79
CA ALA A 18 -2.24 -13.59 -10.12
C ALA A 18 -1.45 -13.18 -8.87
N TRP A 19 -0.70 -12.06 -8.92
CA TRP A 19 0.00 -11.53 -7.75
C TRP A 19 -0.95 -11.00 -6.68
N ILE A 20 -2.04 -10.32 -7.05
CA ILE A 20 -3.08 -9.88 -6.10
C ILE A 20 -3.66 -11.10 -5.36
N ILE A 21 -4.05 -12.14 -6.11
CA ILE A 21 -4.63 -13.36 -5.52
C ILE A 21 -3.62 -14.07 -4.61
N ALA A 22 -2.37 -14.25 -5.06
CA ALA A 22 -1.33 -14.89 -4.27
C ALA A 22 -1.04 -14.11 -2.98
N TYR A 23 -0.96 -12.78 -3.06
CA TYR A 23 -0.80 -11.88 -1.93
C TYR A 23 -1.93 -12.04 -0.93
N CYS A 24 -3.19 -11.90 -1.37
CA CYS A 24 -4.36 -12.02 -0.49
C CYS A 24 -4.41 -13.37 0.20
N ILE A 25 -4.21 -14.48 -0.54
CA ILE A 25 -4.27 -15.83 0.04
C ILE A 25 -3.14 -16.04 1.05
N LEU A 26 -1.89 -15.76 0.69
CA LEU A 26 -0.75 -16.07 1.56
C LEU A 26 -0.71 -15.17 2.79
N MET A 27 -1.02 -13.88 2.66
CA MET A 27 -1.04 -12.98 3.82
C MET A 27 -2.19 -13.35 4.78
N SER A 28 -3.39 -13.66 4.26
CA SER A 28 -4.52 -14.11 5.10
C SER A 28 -4.23 -15.45 5.78
N LEU A 29 -3.64 -16.41 5.07
CA LEU A 29 -3.19 -17.68 5.68
C LEU A 29 -2.12 -17.42 6.75
N GLY A 30 -1.19 -16.50 6.49
CA GLY A 30 -0.17 -16.09 7.44
C GLY A 30 -0.76 -15.53 8.73
N ASP A 31 -1.76 -14.66 8.62
CA ASP A 31 -2.45 -14.08 9.78
C ASP A 31 -3.19 -15.17 10.57
N GLY A 32 -3.95 -16.03 9.90
CA GLY A 32 -4.64 -17.14 10.55
C GLY A 32 -3.69 -18.10 11.26
N LEU A 33 -2.56 -18.47 10.65
CA LEU A 33 -1.55 -19.33 11.26
C LEU A 33 -0.82 -18.62 12.40
N SER A 34 -0.51 -17.33 12.29
CA SER A 34 0.09 -16.55 13.38
C SER A 34 -0.80 -16.56 14.64
N LEU A 35 -2.11 -16.40 14.46
CA LEU A 35 -3.10 -16.50 15.56
C LEU A 35 -3.09 -17.90 16.19
N LEU A 36 -3.04 -18.97 15.38
CA LEU A 36 -2.97 -20.35 15.88
C LEU A 36 -1.69 -20.62 16.68
N PHE A 37 -0.57 -20.04 16.30
CA PHE A 37 0.69 -20.15 17.04
C PHE A 37 0.77 -19.22 18.27
N GLY A 38 -0.18 -18.31 18.43
CA GLY A 38 -0.22 -17.36 19.54
C GLY A 38 0.89 -16.30 19.53
N VAL A 39 1.51 -16.05 18.36
CA VAL A 39 2.54 -15.02 18.18
C VAL A 39 2.17 -14.14 16.97
N GLU A 40 1.79 -12.89 17.24
CA GLU A 40 1.30 -11.95 16.23
C GLU A 40 2.30 -11.76 15.08
N LYS A 41 1.81 -11.87 13.84
CA LYS A 41 2.57 -11.69 12.59
C LYS A 41 3.76 -12.64 12.35
N SER A 42 3.96 -13.70 13.18
CA SER A 42 5.11 -14.60 13.04
C SER A 42 5.16 -15.32 11.68
N VAL A 43 4.06 -15.90 11.23
CA VAL A 43 3.96 -16.61 9.94
C VAL A 43 3.68 -15.63 8.80
N THR A 44 2.93 -14.56 9.07
CA THR A 44 2.64 -13.51 8.08
C THR A 44 3.93 -12.86 7.58
N LEU A 45 4.89 -12.59 8.48
CA LEU A 45 6.21 -12.07 8.09
C LEU A 45 6.96 -13.03 7.16
N VAL A 46 6.94 -14.33 7.44
CA VAL A 46 7.60 -15.33 6.60
C VAL A 46 7.01 -15.32 5.18
N PHE A 47 5.68 -15.29 5.06
CA PHE A 47 5.04 -15.22 3.74
C PHE A 47 5.27 -13.87 3.04
N GLY A 48 5.22 -12.75 3.78
CA GLY A 48 5.54 -11.43 3.25
C GLY A 48 6.97 -11.33 2.71
N LEU A 49 7.96 -11.83 3.45
CA LEU A 49 9.34 -11.91 3.00
C LEU A 49 9.49 -12.82 1.78
N PHE A 50 8.86 -14.00 1.79
CA PHE A 50 8.89 -14.93 0.66
C PHE A 50 8.35 -14.28 -0.61
N LEU A 51 7.16 -13.68 -0.57
CA LEU A 51 6.57 -12.98 -1.72
C LEU A 51 7.46 -11.82 -2.19
N SER A 52 7.97 -11.01 -1.26
CA SER A 52 8.86 -9.88 -1.57
C SER A 52 10.14 -10.34 -2.28
N LEU A 53 10.78 -11.39 -1.77
CA LEU A 53 12.00 -11.95 -2.37
C LEU A 53 11.74 -12.53 -3.76
N VAL A 54 10.61 -13.26 -3.94
CA VAL A 54 10.25 -13.83 -5.26
C VAL A 54 10.00 -12.69 -6.26
N LEU A 55 9.30 -11.64 -5.84
CA LEU A 55 8.98 -10.50 -6.71
C LEU A 55 10.24 -9.69 -7.06
N ILE A 56 11.07 -9.33 -6.08
CA ILE A 56 12.34 -8.64 -6.32
C ILE A 56 13.24 -9.46 -7.25
N ARG A 57 13.37 -10.77 -7.00
CA ARG A 57 14.16 -11.67 -7.85
C ARG A 57 13.62 -11.71 -9.28
N PHE A 58 12.31 -11.76 -9.45
CA PHE A 58 11.67 -11.71 -10.77
C PHE A 58 12.00 -10.41 -11.49
N LEU A 59 11.80 -9.26 -10.84
CA LEU A 59 12.08 -7.95 -11.41
C LEU A 59 13.56 -7.78 -11.78
N LYS A 60 14.46 -8.20 -10.88
CA LYS A 60 15.91 -8.09 -11.10
C LYS A 60 16.40 -8.97 -12.25
N LEU A 61 15.92 -10.21 -12.35
CA LEU A 61 16.34 -11.15 -13.41
C LEU A 61 15.81 -10.77 -14.81
N ASN A 62 14.86 -9.86 -14.90
CA ASN A 62 14.27 -9.40 -16.15
C ASN A 62 14.55 -7.91 -16.42
N ASP A 63 15.46 -7.29 -15.65
CA ASP A 63 15.85 -5.86 -15.75
C ASP A 63 14.66 -4.88 -15.64
N LEU A 64 13.64 -5.25 -14.84
CA LEU A 64 12.38 -4.53 -14.69
C LEU A 64 12.33 -3.63 -13.45
N LEU A 65 13.40 -3.51 -12.66
CA LEU A 65 13.37 -2.76 -11.39
C LEU A 65 12.92 -1.30 -11.59
N CYS A 66 13.51 -0.60 -12.56
CA CYS A 66 13.15 0.79 -12.84
C CYS A 66 11.78 0.92 -13.50
N ASP A 67 11.40 0.00 -14.37
CA ASP A 67 10.09 0.00 -15.03
C ASP A 67 8.94 -0.09 -14.02
N PHE A 68 9.20 -0.75 -12.89
CA PHE A 68 8.27 -0.87 -11.77
C PHE A 68 8.59 0.08 -10.61
N GLY A 69 9.27 1.19 -10.90
CA GLY A 69 9.48 2.28 -9.95
C GLY A 69 10.48 2.01 -8.83
N LEU A 70 11.24 0.91 -8.87
CA LEU A 70 12.33 0.65 -7.91
C LEU A 70 13.62 1.33 -8.37
N CYS A 71 13.54 2.64 -8.56
CA CYS A 71 14.63 3.52 -8.97
C CYS A 71 14.56 4.85 -8.21
N LYS A 72 15.59 5.68 -8.37
CA LYS A 72 15.64 7.00 -7.74
C LYS A 72 14.52 7.91 -8.27
N SER A 73 13.89 8.68 -7.36
CA SER A 73 12.91 9.70 -7.74
C SER A 73 13.52 10.76 -8.65
N SER A 74 12.74 11.19 -9.64
CA SER A 74 13.08 12.31 -10.54
C SER A 74 12.45 13.64 -10.10
N ALA A 75 11.51 13.61 -9.13
CA ALA A 75 10.83 14.80 -8.65
C ALA A 75 11.66 15.59 -7.64
N SER A 76 11.49 16.91 -7.62
CA SER A 76 12.04 17.75 -6.56
C SER A 76 11.16 17.68 -5.30
N ALA A 77 11.76 17.76 -4.12
CA ALA A 77 11.01 17.76 -2.85
C ALA A 77 9.95 18.89 -2.82
N GLY A 78 10.27 20.07 -3.40
CA GLY A 78 9.34 21.20 -3.46
C GLY A 78 8.09 20.89 -4.29
N SER A 79 8.21 20.18 -5.43
CA SER A 79 7.06 19.77 -6.24
C SER A 79 6.16 18.76 -5.52
N MET A 80 6.71 18.06 -4.53
CA MET A 80 6.01 17.10 -3.67
C MET A 80 5.59 17.71 -2.33
N LEU A 81 5.54 19.05 -2.21
CA LEU A 81 5.25 19.78 -0.97
C LEU A 81 6.11 19.31 0.21
N PHE A 82 7.38 19.00 -0.05
CA PHE A 82 8.33 18.44 0.92
C PHE A 82 7.78 17.23 1.69
N TYR A 83 6.85 16.50 1.07
CA TYR A 83 6.16 15.33 1.65
C TYR A 83 5.37 15.62 2.94
N ILE A 84 5.08 16.91 3.23
CA ILE A 84 4.31 17.29 4.41
C ILE A 84 2.97 16.54 4.51
N PRO A 85 2.17 16.36 3.41
CA PRO A 85 0.93 15.61 3.50
C PRO A 85 1.12 14.16 3.95
N LEU A 86 2.25 13.52 3.63
CA LEU A 86 2.56 12.16 4.11
C LEU A 86 2.86 12.18 5.62
N VAL A 87 3.60 13.16 6.10
CA VAL A 87 3.85 13.31 7.54
C VAL A 87 2.54 13.52 8.29
N LEU A 88 1.64 14.38 7.77
CA LEU A 88 0.30 14.57 8.35
C LEU A 88 -0.49 13.26 8.38
N MET A 89 -0.45 12.47 7.30
CA MET A 89 -1.08 11.15 7.25
C MET A 89 -0.53 10.21 8.35
N LEU A 90 0.79 10.18 8.55
CA LEU A 90 1.41 9.38 9.61
C LEU A 90 0.97 9.83 11.01
N CYS A 91 0.83 11.13 11.24
CA CYS A 91 0.41 11.69 12.52
C CYS A 91 -1.03 11.29 12.91
N VAL A 92 -1.89 10.96 11.94
CA VAL A 92 -3.27 10.53 12.24
C VAL A 92 -3.30 9.27 13.12
N ASN A 93 -2.39 8.33 12.91
CA ASN A 93 -2.29 7.14 13.74
C ASN A 93 -1.94 7.43 15.21
N LEU A 94 -1.32 8.56 15.49
CA LEU A 94 -0.85 8.92 16.83
C LEU A 94 -1.69 10.00 17.50
N MET A 95 -2.69 10.57 16.81
CA MET A 95 -3.46 11.72 17.31
C MET A 95 -4.33 11.42 18.54
N PHE A 96 -4.68 10.15 18.78
CA PHE A 96 -5.45 9.72 19.94
C PHE A 96 -4.57 9.13 21.07
N GLY A 97 -3.28 9.47 21.08
CA GLY A 97 -2.29 8.99 22.03
C GLY A 97 -1.44 7.85 21.46
N ILE A 98 -0.43 7.48 22.24
CA ILE A 98 0.54 6.45 21.86
C ILE A 98 0.49 5.34 22.92
N ARG A 99 0.33 4.10 22.46
CA ARG A 99 0.35 2.90 23.29
C ARG A 99 1.09 1.78 22.57
N LEU A 100 1.85 0.99 23.30
CA LEU A 100 2.42 -0.25 22.77
C LEU A 100 1.36 -1.36 22.85
N ASN A 101 0.85 -1.80 21.70
CA ASN A 101 -0.28 -2.75 21.64
C ASN A 101 0.16 -4.22 21.70
N TYR A 102 1.43 -4.51 21.52
CA TYR A 102 2.00 -5.87 21.45
C TYR A 102 3.23 -5.99 22.34
N GLY A 103 3.66 -7.21 22.67
CA GLY A 103 4.95 -7.47 23.25
C GLY A 103 6.10 -7.02 22.34
N ILE A 104 7.31 -6.86 22.89
CA ILE A 104 8.47 -6.34 22.14
C ILE A 104 8.73 -7.16 20.86
N LEU A 105 8.76 -8.51 20.98
CA LEU A 105 8.99 -9.39 19.85
C LEU A 105 7.91 -9.21 18.78
N GLU A 106 6.64 -9.23 19.19
CA GLU A 106 5.50 -9.10 18.26
C GLU A 106 5.46 -7.72 17.61
N THR A 107 5.83 -6.66 18.33
CA THR A 107 5.97 -5.31 17.76
C THR A 107 7.01 -5.29 16.65
N ILE A 108 8.16 -5.94 16.83
CA ILE A 108 9.20 -6.04 15.80
C ILE A 108 8.68 -6.83 14.60
N LEU A 109 8.04 -8.00 14.82
CA LEU A 109 7.46 -8.81 13.75
C LEU A 109 6.38 -8.03 12.99
N TYR A 110 5.53 -7.29 13.71
CA TYR A 110 4.49 -6.44 13.13
C TYR A 110 5.09 -5.37 12.22
N ILE A 111 6.06 -4.58 12.71
CA ILE A 111 6.72 -3.52 11.95
C ILE A 111 7.35 -4.09 10.66
N LEU A 112 8.11 -5.17 10.77
CA LEU A 112 8.74 -5.80 9.61
C LEU A 112 7.72 -6.32 8.60
N THR A 113 6.61 -6.92 9.09
CA THR A 113 5.50 -7.35 8.23
C THR A 113 4.87 -6.16 7.50
N MET A 114 4.64 -5.04 8.18
CA MET A 114 4.01 -3.86 7.58
C MET A 114 4.90 -3.21 6.50
N PHE A 115 6.21 -3.30 6.62
CA PHE A 115 7.10 -2.89 5.52
C PHE A 115 7.03 -3.87 4.33
N CYS A 116 6.90 -5.18 4.57
CA CYS A 116 6.65 -6.14 3.48
C CYS A 116 5.29 -5.86 2.80
N VAL A 117 4.23 -5.57 3.57
CA VAL A 117 2.91 -5.18 3.06
C VAL A 117 3.03 -3.93 2.19
N GLY A 118 3.61 -2.84 2.72
CA GLY A 118 3.81 -1.61 1.96
C GLY A 118 4.58 -1.83 0.66
N PHE A 119 5.64 -2.63 0.68
CA PHE A 119 6.40 -3.00 -0.51
C PHE A 119 5.55 -3.78 -1.51
N LEU A 120 4.91 -4.87 -1.08
CA LEU A 120 4.15 -5.75 -1.96
C LEU A 120 2.97 -5.03 -2.58
N GLU A 121 2.19 -4.30 -1.79
CA GLU A 121 1.00 -3.61 -2.28
C GLU A 121 1.37 -2.49 -3.26
N GLU A 122 2.42 -1.69 -2.98
CA GLU A 122 2.82 -0.65 -3.93
C GLU A 122 3.33 -1.25 -5.26
N ILE A 123 4.14 -2.31 -5.22
CA ILE A 123 4.60 -2.95 -6.46
C ILE A 123 3.43 -3.62 -7.19
N ILE A 124 2.53 -4.32 -6.50
CA ILE A 124 1.41 -5.03 -7.13
C ILE A 124 0.40 -4.04 -7.75
N PHE A 125 -0.05 -3.03 -6.99
CA PHE A 125 -1.11 -2.14 -7.47
C PHE A 125 -0.60 -1.01 -8.37
N ARG A 126 0.57 -0.40 -8.06
CA ARG A 126 1.11 0.74 -8.84
C ARG A 126 2.12 0.29 -9.87
N GLY A 127 3.02 -0.60 -9.50
CA GLY A 127 3.99 -1.17 -10.44
C GLY A 127 3.31 -2.04 -11.50
N LEU A 128 2.69 -3.15 -11.06
CA LEU A 128 2.15 -4.17 -11.97
C LEU A 128 0.80 -3.75 -12.58
N LEU A 129 -0.25 -3.57 -11.76
CA LEU A 129 -1.61 -3.38 -12.27
C LEU A 129 -1.78 -2.04 -13.02
N PHE A 130 -1.46 -0.92 -12.36
CA PHE A 130 -1.48 0.40 -13.00
C PHE A 130 -0.54 0.43 -14.20
N GLY A 131 0.70 -0.08 -14.05
CA GLY A 131 1.69 -0.16 -15.12
C GLY A 131 1.20 -0.95 -16.34
N ALA A 132 0.49 -2.07 -16.13
CA ALA A 132 -0.08 -2.88 -17.23
C ALA A 132 -1.21 -2.19 -17.99
N MET A 133 -1.92 -1.25 -17.36
CA MET A 133 -3.12 -0.62 -17.92
C MET A 133 -2.86 0.79 -18.48
N LYS A 134 -1.84 1.52 -17.98
CA LYS A 134 -1.64 2.94 -18.26
C LYS A 134 -1.40 3.27 -19.74
N GLU A 135 -0.81 2.34 -20.51
CA GLU A 135 -0.55 2.50 -21.94
C GLU A 135 -1.84 2.51 -22.76
N ASN A 136 -2.84 1.72 -22.35
CA ASN A 136 -4.13 1.65 -23.03
C ASN A 136 -5.04 2.84 -22.64
N SER A 137 -5.12 3.14 -21.34
CA SER A 137 -5.92 4.25 -20.82
C SER A 137 -5.41 4.68 -19.45
N PHE A 138 -4.75 5.81 -19.39
CA PHE A 138 -4.24 6.37 -18.14
C PHE A 138 -5.36 6.56 -17.09
N LYS A 139 -6.49 7.13 -17.50
CA LYS A 139 -7.64 7.38 -16.60
C LYS A 139 -8.21 6.08 -16.03
N SER A 140 -8.41 5.09 -16.89
CA SER A 140 -8.91 3.76 -16.45
C SER A 140 -7.91 3.07 -15.52
N ALA A 141 -6.61 3.16 -15.82
CA ALA A 141 -5.56 2.58 -14.99
C ALA A 141 -5.55 3.19 -13.57
N VAL A 142 -5.64 4.52 -13.47
CA VAL A 142 -5.73 5.23 -12.19
C VAL A 142 -6.94 4.75 -11.39
N ILE A 143 -8.13 4.74 -12.02
CA ILE A 143 -9.38 4.37 -11.35
C ILE A 143 -9.34 2.91 -10.90
N VAL A 144 -8.99 1.98 -11.80
CA VAL A 144 -9.00 0.55 -11.50
C VAL A 144 -7.98 0.22 -10.41
N ALA A 145 -6.74 0.69 -10.53
CA ALA A 145 -5.71 0.40 -9.54
C ALA A 145 -6.08 0.94 -8.14
N SER A 146 -6.65 2.16 -8.06
CA SER A 146 -7.03 2.77 -6.79
C SER A 146 -8.27 2.11 -6.16
N LEU A 147 -9.30 1.82 -6.96
CA LEU A 147 -10.50 1.13 -6.47
C LEU A 147 -10.20 -0.31 -6.06
N THR A 148 -9.45 -1.05 -6.88
CA THR A 148 -9.09 -2.45 -6.56
C THR A 148 -8.27 -2.51 -5.26
N PHE A 149 -7.36 -1.56 -5.05
CA PHE A 149 -6.59 -1.44 -3.81
C PHE A 149 -7.51 -1.22 -2.60
N GLY A 150 -8.39 -0.22 -2.66
CA GLY A 150 -9.31 0.08 -1.54
C GLY A 150 -10.28 -1.06 -1.27
N ILE A 151 -10.94 -1.60 -2.31
CA ILE A 151 -11.89 -2.72 -2.19
C ILE A 151 -11.20 -4.00 -1.69
N GLY A 152 -9.92 -4.20 -2.01
CA GLY A 152 -9.13 -5.32 -1.51
C GLY A 152 -9.13 -5.45 0.02
N HIS A 153 -9.30 -4.33 0.74
CA HIS A 153 -9.38 -4.33 2.22
C HIS A 153 -10.65 -5.00 2.78
N ILE A 154 -11.66 -5.29 1.94
CA ILE A 154 -12.84 -6.07 2.36
C ILE A 154 -12.42 -7.46 2.89
N ILE A 155 -11.29 -8.00 2.43
CA ILE A 155 -10.76 -9.29 2.91
C ILE A 155 -10.52 -9.29 4.43
N ASN A 156 -10.31 -8.12 5.04
CA ASN A 156 -10.12 -7.98 6.49
C ASN A 156 -11.36 -8.39 7.31
N LEU A 157 -12.54 -8.48 6.69
CA LEU A 157 -13.74 -9.03 7.36
C LEU A 157 -13.67 -10.54 7.60
N VAL A 158 -12.83 -11.24 6.82
CA VAL A 158 -12.81 -12.71 6.80
C VAL A 158 -11.43 -13.32 7.09
N ASN A 159 -10.37 -12.51 7.14
CA ASN A 159 -9.00 -13.01 7.32
C ASN A 159 -8.55 -13.15 8.78
N GLY A 160 -9.46 -12.98 9.75
CA GLY A 160 -9.12 -13.08 11.18
C GLY A 160 -8.58 -11.79 11.80
N SER A 161 -8.60 -10.65 11.08
CA SER A 161 -8.14 -9.35 11.62
C SER A 161 -9.03 -8.80 12.73
N GLY A 162 -10.23 -9.36 12.95
CA GLY A 162 -11.21 -8.86 13.92
C GLY A 162 -11.90 -7.55 13.50
N ALA A 163 -11.74 -7.11 12.25
CA ALA A 163 -12.36 -5.88 11.76
C ALA A 163 -13.89 -6.02 11.74
N ASP A 164 -14.60 -5.07 12.36
CA ASP A 164 -16.06 -4.94 12.20
C ASP A 164 -16.41 -4.28 10.85
N LEU A 165 -17.66 -4.46 10.41
CA LEU A 165 -18.12 -3.99 9.11
C LEU A 165 -17.91 -2.48 8.92
N ILE A 166 -18.22 -1.67 9.93
CA ILE A 166 -18.13 -0.20 9.82
C ILE A 166 -16.68 0.22 9.70
N SER A 167 -15.80 -0.30 10.55
CA SER A 167 -14.36 -0.04 10.49
C SER A 167 -13.77 -0.45 9.15
N ASN A 168 -14.19 -1.58 8.61
CA ASN A 168 -13.74 -2.06 7.32
C ASN A 168 -14.22 -1.18 6.17
N LEU A 169 -15.49 -0.74 6.18
CA LEU A 169 -16.01 0.18 5.17
C LEU A 169 -15.29 1.55 5.21
N LEU A 170 -15.03 2.07 6.41
CA LEU A 170 -14.22 3.27 6.58
C LEU A 170 -12.80 3.07 6.01
N GLN A 171 -12.21 1.90 6.25
CA GLN A 171 -10.91 1.53 5.68
C GLN A 171 -10.94 1.53 4.15
N VAL A 172 -11.94 0.91 3.53
CA VAL A 172 -12.12 0.90 2.07
C VAL A 172 -12.15 2.34 1.50
N VAL A 173 -12.84 3.25 2.18
CA VAL A 173 -12.95 4.65 1.73
C VAL A 173 -11.60 5.35 1.77
N TYR A 174 -10.92 5.39 2.92
CA TYR A 174 -9.63 6.10 2.99
C TYR A 174 -8.52 5.38 2.23
N ALA A 175 -8.54 4.05 2.15
CA ALA A 175 -7.58 3.29 1.34
C ALA A 175 -7.77 3.55 -0.16
N THR A 176 -9.02 3.69 -0.64
CA THR A 176 -9.28 4.12 -2.01
C THR A 176 -8.67 5.50 -2.29
N ALA A 177 -8.89 6.48 -1.38
CA ALA A 177 -8.32 7.81 -1.51
C ALA A 177 -6.79 7.79 -1.48
N ALA A 178 -6.19 7.00 -0.58
CA ALA A 178 -4.74 6.74 -0.55
C ALA A 178 -4.27 6.06 -1.84
N GLY A 179 -5.10 5.18 -2.42
CA GLY A 179 -4.88 4.56 -3.72
C GLY A 179 -4.64 5.58 -4.82
N PHE A 180 -5.53 6.57 -4.94
CA PHE A 180 -5.37 7.68 -5.88
C PHE A 180 -4.12 8.52 -5.59
N MET A 181 -3.87 8.84 -4.31
CA MET A 181 -2.68 9.60 -3.90
C MET A 181 -1.39 8.90 -4.32
N PHE A 182 -1.22 7.63 -4.01
CA PHE A 182 0.01 6.89 -4.34
C PHE A 182 0.21 6.70 -5.85
N VAL A 183 -0.88 6.51 -6.63
CA VAL A 183 -0.76 6.50 -8.09
C VAL A 183 -0.28 7.86 -8.61
N MET A 184 -0.84 8.98 -8.10
CA MET A 184 -0.41 10.31 -8.52
C MET A 184 1.02 10.63 -8.05
N MET A 185 1.43 10.18 -6.86
CA MET A 185 2.81 10.28 -6.42
C MET A 185 3.74 9.53 -7.38
N TYR A 186 3.45 8.27 -7.66
CA TYR A 186 4.26 7.48 -8.59
C TYR A 186 4.39 8.15 -9.97
N CYS A 187 3.30 8.70 -10.50
CA CYS A 187 3.33 9.42 -11.79
C CYS A 187 4.20 10.67 -11.78
N ASN A 188 4.27 11.40 -10.65
CA ASN A 188 5.12 12.59 -10.51
C ASN A 188 6.58 12.22 -10.20
N GLU A 189 6.81 11.20 -9.40
CA GLU A 189 8.12 10.78 -8.91
C GLU A 189 8.91 9.94 -9.92
N GLY A 190 8.21 9.11 -10.71
CA GLY A 190 8.83 8.02 -11.46
C GLY A 190 9.39 6.89 -10.56
N SER A 191 9.16 6.99 -9.25
CA SER A 191 9.67 6.07 -8.23
C SER A 191 8.56 5.67 -7.27
N LEU A 192 8.53 4.39 -6.88
CA LEU A 192 7.64 3.87 -5.83
C LEU A 192 8.29 3.88 -4.44
N ILE A 193 9.58 4.20 -4.35
CA ILE A 193 10.29 4.17 -3.05
C ILE A 193 9.63 5.08 -2.01
N PRO A 194 9.28 6.35 -2.31
CA PRO A 194 8.58 7.20 -1.34
C PRO A 194 7.20 6.66 -0.95
N CYS A 195 6.46 6.05 -1.90
CA CYS A 195 5.16 5.41 -1.63
C CYS A 195 5.33 4.22 -0.69
N ILE A 196 6.29 3.32 -0.97
CA ILE A 196 6.60 2.14 -0.16
C ILE A 196 6.97 2.54 1.27
N VAL A 197 7.84 3.53 1.42
CA VAL A 197 8.28 4.01 2.74
C VAL A 197 7.11 4.62 3.51
N ALA A 198 6.34 5.52 2.89
CA ALA A 198 5.20 6.16 3.55
C ALA A 198 4.12 5.15 3.93
N HIS A 199 3.79 4.22 3.04
CA HIS A 199 2.81 3.16 3.29
C HIS A 199 3.26 2.20 4.39
N GLY A 200 4.49 1.71 4.32
CA GLY A 200 5.07 0.83 5.34
C GLY A 200 5.12 1.50 6.72
N LEU A 201 5.54 2.77 6.80
CA LEU A 201 5.53 3.54 8.04
C LEU A 201 4.11 3.75 8.58
N PHE A 202 3.14 4.13 7.72
CA PHE A 202 1.76 4.32 8.13
C PHE A 202 1.20 3.04 8.78
N ASN A 203 1.38 1.90 8.12
CA ASN A 203 0.94 0.62 8.65
C ASN A 203 1.72 0.21 9.91
N ALA A 204 3.04 0.42 9.97
CA ALA A 204 3.86 0.09 11.14
C ALA A 204 3.47 0.90 12.38
N LEU A 205 3.10 2.18 12.21
CA LEU A 205 2.62 3.03 13.30
C LEU A 205 1.32 2.53 13.93
N SER A 206 0.57 1.65 13.25
CA SER A 206 -0.63 1.02 13.82
C SER A 206 -0.32 0.15 15.04
N ALA A 207 0.93 -0.31 15.23
CA ALA A 207 1.37 -0.99 16.45
C ALA A 207 1.33 -0.09 17.70
N PHE A 208 1.25 1.22 17.51
CA PHE A 208 1.34 2.23 18.58
C PHE A 208 0.08 3.09 18.73
N ILE A 209 -1.02 2.72 18.09
CA ILE A 209 -2.28 3.46 18.15
C ILE A 209 -2.84 3.47 19.57
N GLY A 210 -3.17 4.66 20.10
CA GLY A 210 -3.82 4.82 21.39
C GLY A 210 -5.27 4.34 21.41
N GLU A 211 -5.79 4.04 22.61
CA GLU A 211 -7.14 3.45 22.80
C GLU A 211 -8.25 4.30 22.16
N GLY A 212 -8.16 5.63 22.22
CA GLY A 212 -9.16 6.53 21.65
C GLY A 212 -9.36 6.37 20.14
N ALA A 213 -8.37 5.87 19.41
CA ALA A 213 -8.51 5.56 17.99
C ALA A 213 -9.43 4.36 17.72
N SER A 214 -9.56 3.45 18.67
CA SER A 214 -10.41 2.26 18.58
C SER A 214 -11.88 2.55 18.90
N GLU A 215 -12.17 3.69 19.54
CA GLU A 215 -13.51 4.15 19.80
C GLU A 215 -14.24 4.53 18.49
N PRO A 216 -15.57 4.37 18.40
CA PRO A 216 -16.33 4.68 17.18
C PRO A 216 -16.06 6.06 16.62
N MET A 217 -16.01 7.10 17.47
CA MET A 217 -15.72 8.47 17.06
C MET A 217 -14.27 8.61 16.58
N GLY A 218 -13.31 7.96 17.24
CA GLY A 218 -11.89 7.97 16.85
C GLY A 218 -11.70 7.36 15.46
N ARG A 219 -12.34 6.22 15.19
CA ARG A 219 -12.30 5.54 13.88
C ARG A 219 -12.86 6.41 12.76
N ILE A 220 -14.06 7.02 12.99
CA ILE A 220 -14.69 7.91 12.00
C ILE A 220 -13.81 9.14 11.77
N THR A 221 -13.31 9.77 12.84
CA THR A 221 -12.48 10.97 12.75
C THR A 221 -11.19 10.68 11.98
N SER A 222 -10.48 9.58 12.31
CA SER A 222 -9.27 9.16 11.58
C SER A 222 -9.56 8.92 10.10
N ALA A 223 -10.63 8.18 9.78
CA ALA A 223 -10.99 7.87 8.40
C ALA A 223 -11.33 9.14 7.60
N VAL A 224 -12.06 10.09 8.18
CA VAL A 224 -12.39 11.37 7.55
C VAL A 224 -11.11 12.17 7.28
N ILE A 225 -10.26 12.35 8.31
CA ILE A 225 -9.00 13.10 8.18
C ILE A 225 -8.08 12.46 7.13
N LEU A 226 -7.91 11.14 7.17
CA LEU A 226 -7.12 10.40 6.17
C LEU A 226 -7.68 10.61 4.77
N THR A 227 -8.99 10.47 4.59
CA THR A 227 -9.65 10.67 3.29
C THR A 227 -9.45 12.09 2.77
N VAL A 228 -9.57 13.10 3.63
CA VAL A 228 -9.37 14.51 3.24
C VAL A 228 -7.92 14.77 2.86
N ILE A 229 -6.95 14.38 3.69
CA ILE A 229 -5.53 14.60 3.42
C ILE A 229 -5.11 13.92 2.11
N THR A 230 -5.44 12.62 1.97
CA THR A 230 -5.00 11.83 0.80
C THR A 230 -5.69 12.29 -0.48
N SER A 231 -6.99 12.65 -0.44
CA SER A 231 -7.71 13.19 -1.59
C SER A 231 -7.18 14.57 -2.00
N ALA A 232 -6.98 15.48 -1.04
CA ALA A 232 -6.44 16.82 -1.32
C ALA A 232 -5.05 16.73 -1.95
N TYR A 233 -4.20 15.86 -1.41
CA TYR A 233 -2.86 15.66 -1.97
C TYR A 233 -2.88 14.99 -3.34
N ALA A 234 -3.76 13.99 -3.57
CA ALA A 234 -3.95 13.39 -4.89
C ALA A 234 -4.37 14.43 -5.95
N ILE A 235 -5.31 15.33 -5.60
CA ILE A 235 -5.75 16.41 -6.48
C ILE A 235 -4.61 17.37 -6.79
N TYR A 236 -3.86 17.82 -5.79
CA TYR A 236 -2.68 18.68 -5.98
C TYR A 236 -1.67 18.03 -6.96
N LEU A 237 -1.33 16.75 -6.73
CA LEU A 237 -0.39 16.02 -7.57
C LEU A 237 -0.90 15.82 -9.00
N ALA A 238 -2.22 15.63 -9.19
CA ALA A 238 -2.83 15.54 -10.51
C ALA A 238 -2.70 16.86 -11.29
N PHE A 239 -2.89 18.02 -10.62
CA PHE A 239 -2.67 19.32 -11.23
C PHE A 239 -1.18 19.55 -11.58
N THR A 240 -0.26 19.17 -10.70
CA THR A 240 1.18 19.26 -10.94
C THR A 240 1.60 18.44 -12.17
N LEU A 241 1.11 17.19 -12.27
CA LEU A 241 1.36 16.31 -13.41
C LEU A 241 0.82 16.91 -14.72
N LYS A 242 -0.40 17.48 -14.69
CA LYS A 242 -1.00 18.13 -15.86
C LYS A 242 -0.18 19.35 -16.32
N LYS A 243 0.28 20.17 -15.37
CA LYS A 243 1.10 21.36 -15.69
C LYS A 243 2.41 20.95 -16.35
N ARG A 244 3.09 19.93 -15.84
CA ARG A 244 4.34 19.41 -16.38
C ARG A 244 4.17 18.94 -17.83
N LYS A 245 3.12 18.16 -18.13
CA LYS A 245 2.83 17.67 -19.50
C LYS A 245 2.49 18.78 -20.50
N ASN A 246 2.06 19.95 -20.04
CA ASN A 246 1.76 21.10 -20.91
C ASN A 246 3.00 21.98 -21.17
N THR A 247 4.11 21.74 -20.46
CA THR A 247 5.37 22.49 -20.60
C THR A 247 6.47 21.70 -21.31
N GLU A 248 6.29 20.39 -21.49
CA GLU A 248 7.09 19.50 -22.33
C GLU A 248 6.50 19.44 -23.76
#